data_60fbee537e597b0b53472cbd8481c9c5
#
_entry.id   60fbee537e597b0b53472cbd8481c9c5
#
_cell.length_a   1.000
_cell.length_b   1.000
_cell.length_c   1.000
_cell.angle_alpha   90.00
_cell.angle_beta   90.00
_cell.angle_gamma   90.00
#
_symmetry.space_group_name_H-M   'P 1'
#
loop_
_entity.id
_entity.type
_entity.pdbx_description
1 polymer ?
#
loop_
_entity_poly.entity_id
_entity_poly.type
_entity_poly.pdbx_seq_one_letter_code
_entity_poly.pdbx_strand_id
1 'polypeptide(L)'
;GLAVVMCFPGVLYRGQREGEIREKIVRSGALERVVEIDGGDFEDTGISTVLLVFRKGRSGDSVTFEKKETGETREVNLDEIEKNGFNLSVCQYIEPKSDKAEIDPLKEQVAARAAALNHLRASIRVDAMVCELERFRQPEFDHVDFLNRLQKIIAEEKAAFLKKWKERLDPTRVQMELFGL
;
A
#
# COMPACT_ATOMS: atom_id res chain seq x y z
N GLY A 1 30.61 26.82 -3.33
CA GLY A 1 29.47 26.75 -4.22
C GLY A 1 28.42 25.78 -3.73
N LEU A 2 27.18 25.98 -4.15
CA LEU A 2 26.03 25.14 -3.86
C LEU A 2 25.52 24.53 -5.21
N ALA A 3 25.16 23.24 -5.18
CA ALA A 3 24.52 22.58 -6.29
C ALA A 3 23.31 21.79 -5.80
N VAL A 4 22.20 21.85 -6.52
CA VAL A 4 21.01 21.06 -6.25
C VAL A 4 20.70 20.24 -7.48
N VAL A 5 20.57 18.94 -7.30
CA VAL A 5 20.31 17.98 -8.39
C VAL A 5 19.02 17.23 -8.08
N MET A 6 18.06 17.31 -9.01
CA MET A 6 16.83 16.53 -8.95
C MET A 6 17.04 15.18 -9.64
N CYS A 7 16.64 14.11 -8.97
CA CYS A 7 16.77 12.74 -9.45
C CYS A 7 15.54 11.90 -9.15
N PHE A 8 15.44 10.74 -9.78
CA PHE A 8 14.51 9.70 -9.36
C PHE A 8 15.03 8.95 -8.12
N PRO A 9 14.15 8.46 -7.23
CA PRO A 9 14.54 7.81 -5.97
C PRO A 9 15.49 6.62 -6.15
N GLY A 10 15.48 5.98 -7.31
CA GLY A 10 16.36 4.83 -7.62
C GLY A 10 17.86 5.11 -7.39
N VAL A 11 18.31 6.33 -7.60
CA VAL A 11 19.74 6.69 -7.40
C VAL A 11 20.17 6.55 -5.93
N LEU A 12 19.22 6.57 -4.99
CA LEU A 12 19.49 6.51 -3.56
C LEU A 12 19.85 5.10 -3.06
N TYR A 13 19.40 4.04 -3.76
CA TYR A 13 19.51 2.67 -3.25
C TYR A 13 20.01 1.63 -4.27
N ARG A 14 20.01 1.93 -5.57
CA ARG A 14 20.53 0.96 -6.58
C ARG A 14 21.96 0.60 -6.29
N GLY A 15 22.29 -0.68 -6.48
CA GLY A 15 23.64 -1.23 -6.30
C GLY A 15 24.58 -1.00 -7.46
N GLN A 16 25.65 -1.79 -7.51
CA GLN A 16 26.67 -1.78 -8.56
C GLN A 16 27.35 -0.41 -8.71
N ARG A 17 27.55 0.06 -9.94
CA ARG A 17 28.25 1.31 -10.25
C ARG A 17 27.64 2.54 -9.58
N GLU A 18 26.30 2.59 -9.45
CA GLU A 18 25.60 3.69 -8.76
C GLU A 18 25.92 3.69 -7.28
N GLY A 19 26.05 2.50 -6.65
CA GLY A 19 26.47 2.37 -5.25
C GLY A 19 27.88 2.91 -5.01
N GLU A 20 28.84 2.59 -5.86
CA GLU A 20 30.21 3.10 -5.77
C GLU A 20 30.28 4.63 -5.91
N ILE A 21 29.43 5.21 -6.78
CA ILE A 21 29.33 6.67 -6.95
C ILE A 21 28.78 7.31 -5.67
N ARG A 22 27.73 6.73 -5.10
CA ARG A 22 27.13 7.24 -3.84
C ARG A 22 28.15 7.22 -2.70
N GLU A 23 28.85 6.11 -2.53
CA GLU A 23 29.90 5.98 -1.52
C GLU A 23 30.94 7.10 -1.65
N LYS A 24 31.45 7.32 -2.86
CA LYS A 24 32.42 8.40 -3.12
C LYS A 24 31.86 9.79 -2.78
N ILE A 25 30.60 10.04 -3.15
CA ILE A 25 29.90 11.29 -2.88
C ILE A 25 29.75 11.51 -1.38
N VAL A 26 29.26 10.51 -0.65
CA VAL A 26 29.06 10.58 0.80
C VAL A 26 30.40 10.79 1.52
N ARG A 27 31.42 9.97 1.18
CA ARG A 27 32.76 10.09 1.80
C ARG A 27 33.47 11.42 1.47
N SER A 28 33.11 12.09 0.40
CA SER A 28 33.66 13.41 0.10
C SER A 28 33.17 14.52 1.04
N GLY A 29 32.13 14.25 1.84
CA GLY A 29 31.48 15.23 2.74
C GLY A 29 30.74 16.35 1.99
N ALA A 30 30.68 16.30 0.65
CA ALA A 30 30.04 17.35 -0.15
C ALA A 30 28.49 17.25 -0.13
N LEU A 31 27.92 16.07 0.11
CA LEU A 31 26.48 15.89 0.24
C LEU A 31 26.00 16.49 1.56
N GLU A 32 25.15 17.50 1.49
CA GLU A 32 24.62 18.21 2.65
C GLU A 32 23.23 17.73 3.04
N ARG A 33 22.36 17.52 2.04
CA ARG A 33 20.95 17.18 2.27
C ARG A 33 20.39 16.28 1.18
N VAL A 34 19.46 15.41 1.60
CA VAL A 34 18.61 14.58 0.73
C VAL A 34 17.16 14.91 1.06
N VAL A 35 16.40 15.42 0.11
CA VAL A 35 14.99 15.79 0.28
C VAL A 35 14.13 14.90 -0.59
N GLU A 36 13.18 14.19 0.01
CA GLU A 36 12.15 13.43 -0.70
C GLU A 36 10.96 14.33 -0.98
N ILE A 37 10.49 14.31 -2.24
CA ILE A 37 9.33 15.05 -2.72
C ILE A 37 8.35 14.03 -3.27
N ASP A 38 7.13 13.99 -2.72
CA ASP A 38 6.10 13.07 -3.18
C ASP A 38 5.56 13.46 -4.56
N GLY A 39 5.08 12.43 -5.29
CA GLY A 39 4.64 12.61 -6.68
C GLY A 39 3.38 13.49 -6.86
N GLY A 40 2.68 13.85 -5.77
CA GLY A 40 1.55 14.77 -5.80
C GLY A 40 1.91 16.26 -5.93
N ASP A 41 3.19 16.60 -5.74
CA ASP A 41 3.68 17.99 -5.83
C ASP A 41 3.88 18.49 -7.29
N PHE A 42 3.80 17.59 -8.26
CA PHE A 42 3.93 17.92 -9.68
C PHE A 42 2.61 17.66 -10.41
N GLU A 43 2.12 18.64 -11.18
CA GLU A 43 0.83 18.56 -11.89
C GLU A 43 0.76 17.40 -12.89
N ASP A 44 1.89 17.01 -13.49
CA ASP A 44 1.93 16.05 -14.58
C ASP A 44 2.43 14.65 -14.22
N THR A 45 2.96 14.43 -13.01
CA THR A 45 3.53 13.13 -12.66
C THR A 45 3.23 12.72 -11.21
N GLY A 46 2.67 11.51 -11.03
CA GLY A 46 2.55 10.86 -9.72
C GLY A 46 3.84 10.18 -9.25
N ILE A 47 5.00 10.54 -9.82
CA ILE A 47 6.28 9.90 -9.51
C ILE A 47 7.01 10.73 -8.47
N SER A 48 7.36 10.12 -7.33
CA SER A 48 8.19 10.73 -6.31
C SER A 48 9.57 11.08 -6.87
N THR A 49 10.13 12.19 -6.44
CA THR A 49 11.47 12.66 -6.82
C THR A 49 12.30 12.97 -5.58
N VAL A 50 13.61 13.11 -5.77
CA VAL A 50 14.53 13.47 -4.70
C VAL A 50 15.44 14.61 -5.10
N LEU A 51 15.72 15.51 -4.17
CA LEU A 51 16.72 16.56 -4.34
C LEU A 51 17.96 16.19 -3.54
N LEU A 52 19.09 16.19 -4.22
CA LEU A 52 20.43 16.07 -3.61
C LEU A 52 21.06 17.46 -3.56
N VAL A 53 21.35 17.93 -2.36
CA VAL A 53 21.99 19.23 -2.13
C VAL A 53 23.46 19.01 -1.82
N PHE A 54 24.32 19.61 -2.63
CA PHE A 54 25.77 19.54 -2.49
C PHE A 54 26.36 20.91 -2.16
N ARG A 55 27.29 20.93 -1.22
CA ARG A 55 28.03 22.15 -0.89
C ARG A 55 29.53 21.92 -1.05
N LYS A 56 30.16 22.67 -1.97
CA LYS A 56 31.60 22.63 -2.17
C LYS A 56 32.33 23.23 -0.98
N GLY A 57 33.34 22.52 -0.49
CA GLY A 57 34.16 22.96 0.63
C GLY A 57 33.54 22.65 2.00
N ARG A 58 32.42 21.91 2.06
CA ARG A 58 31.91 21.30 3.28
C ARG A 58 32.77 20.07 3.61
N SER A 59 33.19 19.93 4.84
CA SER A 59 33.78 18.72 5.42
C SER A 59 32.87 18.23 6.55
N GLY A 60 31.61 17.97 6.23
CA GLY A 60 30.62 17.59 7.24
C GLY A 60 30.59 16.09 7.45
N ASP A 61 30.41 15.68 8.68
CA ASP A 61 30.36 14.28 9.14
C ASP A 61 28.93 13.74 9.14
N SER A 62 27.98 14.52 8.63
CA SER A 62 26.54 14.19 8.65
C SER A 62 25.86 14.62 7.37
N VAL A 63 24.71 13.99 7.09
CA VAL A 63 23.79 14.35 5.99
C VAL A 63 22.40 14.56 6.59
N THR A 64 21.72 15.63 6.19
CA THR A 64 20.35 15.89 6.60
C THR A 64 19.38 15.20 5.63
N PHE A 65 18.54 14.32 6.14
CA PHE A 65 17.42 13.73 5.42
C PHE A 65 16.15 14.52 5.73
N GLU A 66 15.34 14.77 4.73
CA GLU A 66 14.10 15.55 4.84
C GLU A 66 13.00 14.93 4.03
N LYS A 67 11.81 14.80 4.61
CA LYS A 67 10.58 14.45 3.91
C LYS A 67 9.74 15.72 3.76
N LYS A 68 9.61 16.23 2.53
CA LYS A 68 8.95 17.51 2.25
C LYS A 68 7.49 17.53 2.69
N GLU A 69 6.76 16.44 2.47
CA GLU A 69 5.34 16.33 2.78
C GLU A 69 5.05 16.54 4.28
N THR A 70 5.85 15.95 5.16
CA THR A 70 5.66 16.01 6.62
C THR A 70 6.49 17.09 7.28
N GLY A 71 7.45 17.66 6.56
CA GLY A 71 8.44 18.59 7.11
C GLY A 71 9.41 17.95 8.10
N GLU A 72 9.42 16.63 8.19
CA GLU A 72 10.30 15.89 9.10
C GLU A 72 11.73 15.90 8.58
N THR A 73 12.67 16.17 9.50
CA THR A 73 14.09 16.20 9.19
C THR A 73 14.85 15.35 10.21
N ARG A 74 15.87 14.63 9.73
CA ARG A 74 16.83 13.92 10.59
C ARG A 74 18.23 14.13 10.08
N GLU A 75 19.12 14.52 10.97
CA GLU A 75 20.55 14.56 10.70
C GLU A 75 21.17 13.20 11.03
N VAL A 76 21.90 12.62 10.08
CA VAL A 76 22.48 11.28 10.15
C VAL A 76 23.98 11.35 9.93
N ASN A 77 24.74 10.74 10.83
CA ASN A 77 26.21 10.68 10.74
C ASN A 77 26.66 9.75 9.62
N LEU A 78 27.82 10.02 9.04
CA LEU A 78 28.41 9.20 7.97
C LEU A 78 28.59 7.74 8.38
N ASP A 79 28.94 7.45 9.64
CA ASP A 79 29.09 6.10 10.17
C ASP A 79 27.79 5.29 10.11
N GLU A 80 26.63 5.92 10.34
CA GLU A 80 25.33 5.29 10.22
C GLU A 80 24.99 5.00 8.74
N ILE A 81 25.31 5.94 7.85
CA ILE A 81 25.11 5.79 6.42
C ILE A 81 25.98 4.65 5.86
N GLU A 82 27.23 4.55 6.32
CA GLU A 82 28.15 3.48 5.97
C GLU A 82 27.64 2.10 6.43
N LYS A 83 27.17 1.99 7.68
CA LYS A 83 26.55 0.76 8.20
C LYS A 83 25.32 0.32 7.39
N ASN A 84 24.61 1.26 6.80
CA ASN A 84 23.47 1.02 5.93
C ASN A 84 23.88 0.83 4.44
N GLY A 85 25.16 0.56 4.17
CA GLY A 85 25.67 0.30 2.81
C GLY A 85 25.54 1.50 1.87
N PHE A 86 25.69 2.72 2.38
CA PHE A 86 25.53 3.98 1.65
C PHE A 86 24.14 4.11 0.98
N ASN A 87 23.12 3.48 1.53
CA ASN A 87 21.76 3.69 1.12
C ASN A 87 21.28 5.07 1.63
N LEU A 88 20.80 5.91 0.71
CA LEU A 88 20.36 7.27 1.01
C LEU A 88 18.83 7.42 0.95
N SER A 89 18.07 6.31 0.97
CA SER A 89 16.61 6.37 0.99
C SER A 89 16.11 7.04 2.26
N VAL A 90 15.29 8.08 2.13
CA VAL A 90 14.81 8.87 3.25
C VAL A 90 14.02 8.03 4.24
N CYS A 91 13.23 7.06 3.76
CA CYS A 91 12.44 6.15 4.59
C CYS A 91 13.27 5.24 5.51
N GLN A 92 14.59 5.09 5.29
CA GLN A 92 15.47 4.36 6.20
C GLN A 92 15.85 5.18 7.43
N TYR A 93 15.81 6.49 7.33
CA TYR A 93 16.26 7.42 8.37
C TYR A 93 15.10 8.17 9.02
N ILE A 94 14.03 8.42 8.29
CA ILE A 94 12.81 9.04 8.79
C ILE A 94 11.70 8.00 8.76
N GLU A 95 11.29 7.53 9.93
CA GLU A 95 10.15 6.63 10.05
C GLU A 95 8.88 7.37 9.60
N PRO A 96 8.09 6.80 8.69
CA PRO A 96 6.81 7.40 8.36
C PRO A 96 5.98 7.44 9.64
N LYS A 97 5.52 8.61 10.05
CA LYS A 97 4.50 8.70 11.10
C LYS A 97 3.32 7.88 10.64
N SER A 98 3.16 6.76 11.28
CA SER A 98 1.97 5.95 11.07
C SER A 98 0.82 6.65 11.79
N ASP A 99 0.11 7.54 11.10
CA ASP A 99 -1.27 7.91 11.44
C ASP A 99 -2.20 6.71 11.18
N LYS A 100 -1.70 5.51 11.46
CA LYS A 100 -2.55 4.33 11.46
C LYS A 100 -3.50 4.51 12.61
N ALA A 101 -4.67 5.08 12.29
CA ALA A 101 -5.82 4.91 13.16
C ALA A 101 -5.86 3.43 13.56
N GLU A 102 -6.02 3.18 14.84
CA GLU A 102 -6.13 1.81 15.36
C GLU A 102 -7.31 1.15 14.64
N ILE A 103 -6.98 0.35 13.63
CA ILE A 103 -7.98 -0.30 12.79
C ILE A 103 -8.54 -1.45 13.61
N ASP A 104 -9.79 -1.35 14.01
CA ASP A 104 -10.54 -2.46 14.58
C ASP A 104 -10.91 -3.44 13.43
N PRO A 105 -10.27 -4.63 13.35
CA PRO A 105 -10.49 -5.56 12.25
C PRO A 105 -11.95 -6.01 12.13
N LEU A 106 -12.69 -6.04 13.26
CA LEU A 106 -14.09 -6.46 13.26
C LEU A 106 -14.98 -5.38 12.67
N LYS A 107 -14.75 -4.11 13.00
CA LYS A 107 -15.47 -2.99 12.38
C LYS A 107 -15.25 -2.91 10.90
N GLU A 108 -13.99 -3.03 10.47
CA GLU A 108 -13.64 -3.03 9.04
C GLU A 108 -14.27 -4.20 8.29
N GLN A 109 -14.31 -5.39 8.91
CA GLN A 109 -14.97 -6.54 8.31
C GLN A 109 -16.49 -6.32 8.16
N VAL A 110 -17.15 -5.71 9.15
CA VAL A 110 -18.57 -5.37 9.09
C VAL A 110 -18.81 -4.34 7.99
N ALA A 111 -18.00 -3.29 7.92
CA ALA A 111 -18.08 -2.26 6.88
C ALA A 111 -17.88 -2.84 5.47
N ALA A 112 -16.88 -3.70 5.30
CA ALA A 112 -16.63 -4.39 4.02
C ALA A 112 -17.80 -5.27 3.59
N ARG A 113 -18.44 -5.99 4.52
CA ARG A 113 -19.65 -6.78 4.22
C ARG A 113 -20.83 -5.91 3.83
N ALA A 114 -21.03 -4.78 4.51
CA ALA A 114 -22.09 -3.82 4.15
C ALA A 114 -21.84 -3.23 2.75
N ALA A 115 -20.62 -2.87 2.43
CA ALA A 115 -20.23 -2.39 1.10
C ALA A 115 -20.48 -3.46 0.01
N ALA A 116 -20.12 -4.71 0.27
CA ALA A 116 -20.36 -5.83 -0.65
C ALA A 116 -21.85 -6.03 -0.93
N LEU A 117 -22.70 -5.96 0.10
CA LEU A 117 -24.16 -6.05 -0.06
C LEU A 117 -24.73 -4.88 -0.88
N ASN A 118 -24.23 -3.67 -0.65
CA ASN A 118 -24.66 -2.49 -1.42
C ASN A 118 -24.21 -2.61 -2.88
N HIS A 119 -23.00 -3.09 -3.14
CA HIS A 119 -22.50 -3.35 -4.49
C HIS A 119 -23.38 -4.39 -5.20
N LEU A 120 -23.68 -5.52 -4.54
CA LEU A 120 -24.55 -6.56 -5.11
C LEU A 120 -25.94 -6.00 -5.43
N ARG A 121 -26.53 -5.20 -4.53
CA ARG A 121 -27.81 -4.54 -4.77
C ARG A 121 -27.78 -3.62 -5.99
N ALA A 122 -26.71 -2.82 -6.12
CA ALA A 122 -26.51 -1.93 -7.26
C ALA A 122 -26.36 -2.73 -8.56
N SER A 123 -25.58 -3.82 -8.55
CA SER A 123 -25.41 -4.72 -9.69
C SER A 123 -26.72 -5.34 -10.16
N ILE A 124 -27.55 -5.85 -9.23
CA ILE A 124 -28.86 -6.41 -9.55
C ILE A 124 -29.79 -5.35 -10.17
N ARG A 125 -29.73 -4.09 -9.70
CA ARG A 125 -30.53 -3.00 -10.28
C ARG A 125 -30.08 -2.65 -11.69
N VAL A 126 -28.77 -2.59 -11.93
CA VAL A 126 -28.23 -2.35 -13.28
C VAL A 126 -28.65 -3.47 -14.22
N ASP A 127 -28.55 -4.71 -13.76
CA ASP A 127 -28.99 -5.88 -14.54
C ASP A 127 -30.48 -5.81 -14.89
N ALA A 128 -31.34 -5.46 -13.94
CA ALA A 128 -32.77 -5.22 -14.20
C ALA A 128 -33.01 -4.14 -15.26
N MET A 129 -32.26 -3.01 -15.19
CA MET A 129 -32.36 -1.94 -16.19
C MET A 129 -31.90 -2.40 -17.58
N VAL A 130 -30.82 -3.19 -17.65
CA VAL A 130 -30.36 -3.79 -18.91
C VAL A 130 -31.40 -4.73 -19.47
N CYS A 131 -32.00 -5.59 -18.64
CA CYS A 131 -33.09 -6.48 -19.05
C CYS A 131 -34.30 -5.72 -19.60
N GLU A 132 -34.68 -4.61 -19.00
CA GLU A 132 -35.75 -3.75 -19.52
C GLU A 132 -35.40 -3.18 -20.89
N LEU A 133 -34.17 -2.76 -21.11
CA LEU A 133 -33.67 -2.22 -22.39
C LEU A 133 -33.58 -3.32 -23.45
N GLU A 134 -33.09 -4.51 -23.10
CA GLU A 134 -32.92 -5.64 -24.00
C GLU A 134 -34.21 -6.40 -24.27
N ARG A 135 -35.26 -6.25 -23.44
CA ARG A 135 -36.58 -6.87 -23.60
C ARG A 135 -37.17 -6.69 -25.00
N PHE A 136 -36.87 -5.59 -25.65
CA PHE A 136 -37.30 -5.31 -27.04
C PHE A 136 -36.42 -5.97 -28.08
N ARG A 137 -35.22 -6.45 -27.70
CA ARG A 137 -34.26 -7.09 -28.62
C ARG A 137 -34.13 -8.60 -28.43
N GLN A 138 -34.21 -9.04 -27.17
CA GLN A 138 -34.05 -10.46 -26.79
C GLN A 138 -35.11 -10.84 -25.75
N PRO A 139 -36.27 -11.34 -26.19
CA PRO A 139 -37.35 -11.73 -25.27
C PRO A 139 -37.01 -12.91 -24.36
N GLU A 140 -35.91 -13.62 -24.63
CA GLU A 140 -35.43 -14.75 -23.81
C GLU A 140 -34.66 -14.33 -22.54
N PHE A 141 -34.34 -13.04 -22.39
CA PHE A 141 -33.62 -12.56 -21.25
C PHE A 141 -34.56 -12.32 -20.07
N ASP A 142 -34.61 -13.29 -19.16
CA ASP A 142 -35.50 -13.26 -17.99
C ASP A 142 -34.75 -12.90 -16.70
N HIS A 143 -34.93 -11.67 -16.25
CA HIS A 143 -34.37 -11.18 -15.00
C HIS A 143 -34.89 -11.97 -13.78
N VAL A 144 -36.15 -12.48 -13.84
CA VAL A 144 -36.71 -13.28 -12.76
C VAL A 144 -36.01 -14.65 -12.67
N ASP A 145 -35.68 -15.27 -13.81
CA ASP A 145 -34.87 -16.50 -13.80
C ASP A 145 -33.47 -16.27 -13.23
N PHE A 146 -32.84 -15.17 -13.59
CA PHE A 146 -31.56 -14.78 -12.98
C PHE A 146 -31.66 -14.66 -11.46
N LEU A 147 -32.66 -13.95 -10.92
CA LEU A 147 -32.86 -13.80 -9.49
C LEU A 147 -33.15 -15.15 -8.79
N ASN A 148 -33.92 -16.02 -9.43
CA ASN A 148 -34.18 -17.38 -8.92
C ASN A 148 -32.91 -18.22 -8.82
N ARG A 149 -32.03 -18.15 -9.82
CA ARG A 149 -30.72 -18.82 -9.81
C ARG A 149 -29.82 -18.26 -8.71
N LEU A 150 -29.77 -16.94 -8.56
CA LEU A 150 -29.04 -16.29 -7.49
C LEU A 150 -29.51 -16.73 -6.11
N GLN A 151 -30.84 -16.78 -5.89
CA GLN A 151 -31.44 -17.27 -4.66
C GLN A 151 -31.06 -18.72 -4.35
N LYS A 152 -31.03 -19.58 -5.37
CA LYS A 152 -30.61 -20.98 -5.24
C LYS A 152 -29.15 -21.08 -4.81
N ILE A 153 -28.25 -20.34 -5.46
CA ILE A 153 -26.82 -20.30 -5.11
C ILE A 153 -26.63 -19.84 -3.66
N ILE A 154 -27.33 -18.79 -3.24
CA ILE A 154 -27.25 -18.28 -1.86
C ILE A 154 -27.74 -19.35 -0.87
N ALA A 155 -28.79 -20.08 -1.18
CA ALA A 155 -29.31 -21.14 -0.33
C ALA A 155 -28.33 -22.32 -0.20
N GLU A 156 -27.72 -22.73 -1.30
CA GLU A 156 -26.70 -23.78 -1.34
C GLU A 156 -25.45 -23.40 -0.53
N GLU A 157 -24.91 -22.20 -0.72
CA GLU A 157 -23.76 -21.70 0.01
C GLU A 157 -24.05 -21.56 1.53
N LYS A 158 -25.26 -21.08 1.87
CA LYS A 158 -25.70 -21.02 3.27
C LYS A 158 -25.76 -22.40 3.91
N ALA A 159 -26.31 -23.39 3.21
CA ALA A 159 -26.39 -24.76 3.71
C ALA A 159 -24.99 -25.38 3.88
N ALA A 160 -24.09 -25.18 2.92
CA ALA A 160 -22.71 -25.64 2.98
C ALA A 160 -21.96 -24.99 4.16
N PHE A 161 -22.13 -23.69 4.38
CA PHE A 161 -21.54 -22.97 5.52
C PHE A 161 -22.07 -23.52 6.85
N LEU A 162 -23.37 -23.69 7.01
CA LEU A 162 -23.98 -24.19 8.22
C LEU A 162 -23.55 -25.63 8.56
N LYS A 163 -23.34 -26.46 7.54
CA LYS A 163 -22.79 -27.81 7.72
C LYS A 163 -21.37 -27.74 8.28
N LYS A 164 -20.47 -26.98 7.65
CA LYS A 164 -19.08 -26.80 8.13
C LYS A 164 -19.03 -26.18 9.54
N TRP A 165 -19.94 -25.24 9.83
CA TRP A 165 -20.02 -24.61 11.14
C TRP A 165 -20.44 -25.59 12.25
N LYS A 166 -21.42 -26.45 11.98
CA LYS A 166 -21.83 -27.50 12.90
C LYS A 166 -20.72 -28.53 13.17
N GLU A 167 -19.99 -28.92 12.12
CA GLU A 167 -18.83 -29.81 12.23
C GLU A 167 -17.70 -29.21 13.08
N ARG A 168 -17.48 -27.91 13.01
CA ARG A 168 -16.48 -27.20 13.85
C ARG A 168 -16.89 -27.01 15.29
N LEU A 169 -18.19 -26.94 15.57
CA LEU A 169 -18.74 -26.81 16.93
C LEU A 169 -18.97 -28.16 17.59
N ASP A 170 -18.61 -29.29 16.95
CA ASP A 170 -18.67 -30.60 17.57
C ASP A 170 -17.67 -30.64 18.75
N PRO A 171 -18.16 -30.82 19.99
CA PRO A 171 -17.32 -30.79 21.19
C PRO A 171 -16.20 -31.83 21.16
N THR A 172 -16.44 -32.98 20.53
CA THR A 172 -15.48 -34.08 20.41
C THR A 172 -14.27 -33.67 19.56
N ARG A 173 -14.50 -32.95 18.48
CA ARG A 173 -13.45 -32.46 17.56
C ARG A 173 -12.64 -31.34 18.17
N VAL A 174 -13.30 -30.42 18.87
CA VAL A 174 -12.63 -29.31 19.57
C VAL A 174 -11.72 -29.85 20.68
N GLN A 175 -12.11 -30.89 21.41
CA GLN A 175 -11.25 -31.55 22.38
C GLN A 175 -10.05 -32.24 21.75
N MET A 176 -10.22 -32.91 20.60
CA MET A 176 -9.10 -33.55 19.89
C MET A 176 -8.07 -32.53 19.37
N GLU A 177 -8.52 -31.39 18.82
CA GLU A 177 -7.62 -30.33 18.34
C GLU A 177 -6.90 -29.60 19.49
N LEU A 178 -7.53 -29.42 20.65
CA LEU A 178 -6.94 -28.74 21.82
C LEU A 178 -5.95 -29.60 22.60
N PHE A 179 -6.14 -30.90 22.61
CA PHE A 179 -5.33 -31.83 23.42
C PHE A 179 -4.41 -32.75 22.61
N GLY A 180 -4.38 -32.60 21.28
CA GLY A 180 -3.46 -33.33 20.40
C GLY A 180 -3.69 -34.85 20.37
N LEU A 181 -4.92 -35.29 20.56
CA LEU A 181 -5.35 -36.71 20.52
C LEU A 181 -5.87 -37.09 19.15
#